data_0d2f787858cce64f56fbb9114c97864c
#
_entry.id   0d2f787858cce64f56fbb9114c97864c
#
_cell.length_a   1.000
_cell.length_b   1.000
_cell.length_c   1.000
_cell.angle_alpha   90.00
_cell.angle_beta   90.00
_cell.angle_gamma   90.00
#
_symmetry.space_group_name_H-M   'P 1'
#
loop_
_entity.id
_entity.type
_entity.pdbx_description
1 polymer ?
#
loop_
_entity_poly.entity_id
_entity_poly.type
_entity_poly.pdbx_seq_one_letter_code
_entity_poly.pdbx_strand_id
1 'polypeptide(L)'
;TRECWRKGFFFEFSSKYHKVHQLKENIEITDNIVEEFRSFISLKNLDLKSEGEKELAKLEEILKEESETDKRIEHSLSVLRKHYEQDMDKLFNEELDHIRVMLERDMSWVIGGIGMRIESSFDDDPVVLKAIEVVTDQYTYGSTLEPSMN
;
A
#
# COMPACT_ATOMS: atom_id res chain seq x y z
N THR A 1 3.53 -3.44 0.57
CA THR A 1 3.21 -2.05 0.97
C THR A 1 4.42 -1.31 1.55
N ARG A 2 5.15 -1.91 2.52
CA ARG A 2 6.30 -1.29 3.20
C ARG A 2 7.40 -0.81 2.24
N GLU A 3 7.74 -1.59 1.21
CA GLU A 3 8.72 -1.21 0.19
C GLU A 3 8.25 -0.03 -0.66
N CYS A 4 6.97 0.00 -1.05
CA CYS A 4 6.38 1.12 -1.78
C CYS A 4 6.45 2.41 -0.96
N TRP A 5 6.17 2.32 0.34
CA TRP A 5 6.28 3.44 1.25
C TRP A 5 7.72 3.93 1.38
N ARG A 6 8.69 3.03 1.62
CA ARG A 6 10.11 3.36 1.75
C ARG A 6 10.68 4.05 0.51
N LYS A 7 10.21 3.65 -0.68
CA LYS A 7 10.62 4.22 -1.97
C LYS A 7 9.82 5.47 -2.36
N GLY A 8 8.85 5.90 -1.55
CA GLY A 8 8.04 7.09 -1.79
C GLY A 8 7.04 6.96 -2.94
N PHE A 9 6.65 5.75 -3.31
CA PHE A 9 5.78 5.53 -4.49
C PHE A 9 4.35 5.99 -4.27
N PHE A 10 3.85 5.96 -3.05
CA PHE A 10 2.55 6.52 -2.72
C PHE A 10 2.53 8.03 -3.01
N PHE A 11 3.52 8.75 -2.54
CA PHE A 11 3.64 10.19 -2.79
C PHE A 11 3.89 10.51 -4.27
N GLU A 12 4.74 9.73 -4.96
CA GLU A 12 5.00 9.94 -6.39
C GLU A 12 3.73 9.73 -7.23
N PHE A 13 2.98 8.68 -6.94
CA PHE A 13 1.69 8.41 -7.59
C PHE A 13 0.70 9.53 -7.31
N SER A 14 0.49 9.89 -6.04
CA SER A 14 -0.43 10.95 -5.62
C SER A 14 -0.11 12.29 -6.29
N SER A 15 1.18 12.63 -6.41
CA SER A 15 1.63 13.84 -7.10
C SER A 15 1.31 13.82 -8.59
N LYS A 16 1.49 12.68 -9.26
CA LYS A 16 1.14 12.51 -10.68
C LYS A 16 -0.36 12.54 -10.89
N TYR A 17 -1.11 11.83 -10.05
CA TYR A 17 -2.55 11.76 -10.10
C TYR A 17 -3.18 13.14 -9.91
N HIS A 18 -2.73 13.91 -8.91
CA HIS A 18 -3.16 15.28 -8.68
C HIS A 18 -2.89 16.20 -9.90
N LYS A 19 -1.72 16.11 -10.52
CA LYS A 19 -1.39 16.92 -11.72
C LYS A 19 -2.34 16.66 -12.89
N VAL A 20 -2.80 15.42 -13.05
CA VAL A 20 -3.72 15.04 -14.13
C VAL A 20 -5.15 15.44 -13.81
N HIS A 21 -5.61 15.16 -12.59
CA HIS A 21 -7.01 15.31 -12.19
C HIS A 21 -7.33 16.63 -11.48
N GLN A 22 -6.30 17.45 -11.14
CA GLN A 22 -6.45 18.75 -10.47
C GLN A 22 -7.34 18.68 -9.21
N LEU A 23 -7.06 17.71 -8.33
CA LEU A 23 -7.81 17.48 -7.10
C LEU A 23 -7.83 18.74 -6.23
N LYS A 24 -8.99 19.10 -5.68
CA LYS A 24 -9.17 20.31 -4.86
C LYS A 24 -9.56 20.03 -3.43
N GLU A 25 -10.05 18.85 -3.15
CA GLU A 25 -10.60 18.42 -1.85
C GLU A 25 -10.11 17.00 -1.55
N ASN A 26 -10.36 16.55 -0.33
CA ASN A 26 -10.14 15.15 0.01
C ASN A 26 -10.89 14.24 -0.96
N ILE A 27 -10.21 13.22 -1.41
CA ILE A 27 -10.72 12.28 -2.39
C ILE A 27 -10.93 10.91 -1.73
N GLU A 28 -12.08 10.33 -1.97
CA GLU A 28 -12.32 8.93 -1.62
C GLU A 28 -11.48 8.03 -2.52
N ILE A 29 -10.71 7.13 -1.91
CA ILE A 29 -9.87 6.19 -2.65
C ILE A 29 -10.71 5.05 -3.20
N THR A 30 -11.16 5.20 -4.43
CA THR A 30 -11.96 4.20 -5.14
C THR A 30 -11.11 3.02 -5.62
N ASP A 31 -11.78 1.91 -5.98
CA ASP A 31 -11.11 0.74 -6.59
C ASP A 31 -10.33 1.12 -7.85
N ASN A 32 -10.85 2.07 -8.65
CA ASN A 32 -10.16 2.53 -9.84
C ASN A 32 -8.81 3.18 -9.54
N ILE A 33 -8.74 4.01 -8.50
CA ILE A 33 -7.48 4.64 -8.05
C ILE A 33 -6.49 3.59 -7.58
N VAL A 34 -6.97 2.56 -6.88
CA VAL A 34 -6.14 1.44 -6.42
C VAL A 34 -5.58 0.66 -7.60
N GLU A 35 -6.36 0.38 -8.64
CA GLU A 35 -5.91 -0.32 -9.85
C GLU A 35 -4.93 0.54 -10.68
N GLU A 36 -5.14 1.85 -10.73
CA GLU A 36 -4.17 2.76 -11.33
C GLU A 36 -2.85 2.78 -10.55
N PHE A 37 -2.90 2.75 -9.22
CA PHE A 37 -1.71 2.61 -8.38
C PHE A 37 -1.02 1.26 -8.59
N ARG A 38 -1.78 0.16 -8.68
CA ARG A 38 -1.26 -1.18 -9.00
C ARG A 38 -0.50 -1.16 -10.33
N SER A 39 -1.11 -0.58 -11.36
CA SER A 39 -0.49 -0.41 -12.68
C SER A 39 0.77 0.44 -12.62
N PHE A 40 0.74 1.52 -11.84
CA PHE A 40 1.88 2.41 -11.63
C PHE A 40 3.06 1.67 -10.97
N ILE A 41 2.83 0.90 -9.91
CA ILE A 41 3.90 0.17 -9.22
C ILE A 41 4.46 -0.98 -10.06
N SER A 42 3.63 -1.65 -10.88
CA SER A 42 4.10 -2.71 -11.78
C SER A 42 5.09 -2.19 -12.84
N LEU A 43 4.92 -0.94 -13.30
CA LEU A 43 5.84 -0.29 -14.24
C LEU A 43 7.18 0.13 -13.59
N LYS A 44 7.23 0.19 -12.26
CA LYS A 44 8.42 0.66 -11.53
C LYS A 44 9.54 -0.39 -11.39
N ASN A 45 9.38 -1.57 -11.98
CA ASN A 45 10.34 -2.67 -11.79
C ASN A 45 10.73 -2.80 -10.31
N LEU A 46 9.72 -2.73 -9.43
CA LEU A 46 9.95 -2.96 -8.03
C LEU A 46 10.57 -4.34 -7.89
N ASP A 47 11.73 -4.39 -7.26
CA ASP A 47 12.32 -5.64 -6.79
C ASP A 47 11.50 -6.17 -5.61
N LEU A 48 10.16 -6.30 -5.85
CA LEU A 48 9.22 -6.95 -4.96
C LEU A 48 9.32 -8.47 -5.08
N LYS A 49 10.24 -8.93 -5.94
CA LYS A 49 10.51 -10.34 -6.08
C LYS A 49 10.90 -10.89 -4.73
N SER A 50 10.18 -11.92 -4.32
CA SER A 50 10.58 -12.73 -3.18
C SER A 50 11.99 -13.30 -3.44
N GLU A 51 12.70 -13.71 -2.40
CA GLU A 51 14.00 -14.38 -2.63
C GLU A 51 13.84 -15.59 -3.55
N GLY A 52 12.73 -16.33 -3.46
CA GLY A 52 12.43 -17.44 -4.36
C GLY A 52 12.28 -17.02 -5.83
N GLU A 53 11.67 -15.88 -6.12
CA GLU A 53 11.59 -15.35 -7.50
C GLU A 53 12.93 -14.89 -8.03
N LYS A 54 13.80 -14.33 -7.18
CA LYS A 54 15.16 -13.95 -7.56
C LYS A 54 15.99 -15.17 -7.91
N GLU A 55 15.90 -16.22 -7.11
CA GLU A 55 16.59 -17.47 -7.37
C GLU A 55 16.04 -18.18 -8.61
N LEU A 56 14.72 -18.14 -8.82
CA LEU A 56 14.09 -18.66 -10.04
C LEU A 56 14.60 -17.93 -11.29
N ALA A 57 14.70 -16.59 -11.24
CA ALA A 57 15.22 -15.81 -12.34
C ALA A 57 16.69 -16.14 -12.67
N LYS A 58 17.53 -16.33 -11.64
CA LYS A 58 18.92 -16.75 -11.80
C LYS A 58 19.00 -18.16 -12.42
N LEU A 59 18.17 -19.09 -11.97
CA LEU A 59 18.12 -20.44 -12.52
C LEU A 59 17.72 -20.42 -14.00
N GLU A 60 16.74 -19.60 -14.38
CA GLU A 60 16.34 -19.42 -15.78
C GLU A 60 17.49 -18.87 -16.65
N GLU A 61 18.28 -17.97 -16.11
CA GLU A 61 19.45 -17.40 -16.82
C GLU A 61 20.53 -18.46 -17.05
N ILE A 62 20.87 -19.24 -16.02
CA ILE A 62 21.82 -20.34 -16.11
C ILE A 62 21.38 -21.37 -17.15
N LEU A 63 20.11 -21.80 -17.12
CA LEU A 63 19.58 -22.79 -18.05
C LEU A 63 19.55 -22.29 -19.50
N LYS A 64 19.36 -20.98 -19.73
CA LYS A 64 19.47 -20.38 -21.06
C LYS A 64 20.91 -20.43 -21.61
N GLU A 65 21.91 -20.23 -20.74
CA GLU A 65 23.32 -20.29 -21.13
C GLU A 65 23.77 -21.71 -21.45
N GLU A 66 23.24 -22.72 -20.76
CA GLU A 66 23.58 -24.13 -20.94
C GLU A 66 22.99 -24.76 -22.21
N SER A 67 22.15 -24.03 -22.97
CA SER A 67 21.61 -24.42 -24.31
C SER A 67 20.85 -25.75 -24.38
N GLU A 68 20.64 -26.45 -23.29
CA GLU A 68 19.93 -27.75 -23.23
C GLU A 68 18.72 -27.70 -22.27
N THR A 69 17.79 -26.76 -22.52
CA THR A 69 16.58 -26.75 -21.69
C THR A 69 15.58 -27.82 -22.15
N ASP A 70 15.47 -28.89 -21.39
CA ASP A 70 14.40 -29.88 -21.58
C ASP A 70 13.03 -29.21 -21.41
N LYS A 71 12.08 -29.52 -22.32
CA LYS A 71 10.70 -29.01 -22.25
C LYS A 71 10.01 -29.26 -20.91
N ARG A 72 10.42 -30.26 -20.15
CA ARG A 72 9.91 -30.54 -18.80
C ARG A 72 10.40 -29.48 -17.80
N ILE A 73 11.65 -29.04 -17.94
CA ILE A 73 12.22 -27.98 -17.11
C ILE A 73 11.52 -26.66 -17.41
N GLU A 74 11.35 -26.33 -18.70
CA GLU A 74 10.61 -25.11 -19.10
C GLU A 74 9.18 -25.09 -18.53
N HIS A 75 8.48 -26.23 -18.62
CA HIS A 75 7.15 -26.36 -18.04
C HIS A 75 7.16 -26.14 -16.52
N SER A 76 8.11 -26.77 -15.81
CA SER A 76 8.22 -26.63 -14.34
C SER A 76 8.53 -25.19 -13.93
N LEU A 77 9.41 -24.50 -14.66
CA LEU A 77 9.72 -23.08 -14.43
C LEU A 77 8.48 -22.19 -14.67
N SER A 78 7.73 -22.47 -15.73
CA SER A 78 6.50 -21.73 -16.04
C SER A 78 5.43 -21.88 -14.95
N VAL A 79 5.29 -23.08 -14.37
CA VAL A 79 4.38 -23.34 -13.24
C VAL A 79 4.82 -22.58 -11.99
N LEU A 80 6.11 -22.60 -11.66
CA LEU A 80 6.66 -21.86 -10.52
C LEU A 80 6.47 -20.35 -10.69
N ARG A 81 6.74 -19.80 -11.89
CA ARG A 81 6.52 -18.38 -12.18
C ARG A 81 5.07 -17.98 -11.96
N LYS A 82 4.14 -18.76 -12.51
CA LYS A 82 2.71 -18.54 -12.35
C LYS A 82 2.27 -18.57 -10.88
N HIS A 83 2.88 -19.45 -10.09
CA HIS A 83 2.60 -19.52 -8.66
C HIS A 83 3.02 -18.21 -7.95
N TYR A 84 4.23 -17.72 -8.21
CA TYR A 84 4.70 -16.44 -7.63
C TYR A 84 3.88 -15.23 -8.08
N GLU A 85 3.44 -15.20 -9.35
CA GLU A 85 2.55 -14.13 -9.84
C GLU A 85 1.22 -14.12 -9.09
N GLN A 86 0.63 -15.30 -8.82
CA GLN A 86 -0.60 -15.41 -8.04
C GLN A 86 -0.41 -15.01 -6.56
N ASP A 87 0.73 -15.31 -5.97
CA ASP A 87 1.06 -14.90 -4.60
C ASP A 87 1.20 -13.37 -4.49
N MET A 88 1.74 -12.70 -5.51
CA MET A 88 1.83 -11.24 -5.53
C MET A 88 0.46 -10.57 -5.59
N ASP A 89 -0.46 -11.09 -6.40
CA ASP A 89 -1.84 -10.60 -6.47
C ASP A 89 -2.58 -10.80 -5.13
N LYS A 90 -2.38 -11.95 -4.52
CA LYS A 90 -2.94 -12.25 -3.20
C LYS A 90 -2.40 -11.29 -2.14
N LEU A 91 -1.08 -11.10 -2.07
CA LEU A 91 -0.45 -10.17 -1.14
C LEU A 91 -0.91 -8.72 -1.34
N PHE A 92 -1.10 -8.29 -2.58
CA PHE A 92 -1.66 -6.96 -2.87
C PHE A 92 -3.07 -6.83 -2.32
N ASN A 93 -3.92 -7.85 -2.55
CA ASN A 93 -5.30 -7.86 -2.08
C ASN A 93 -5.41 -7.94 -0.55
N GLU A 94 -4.53 -8.66 0.12
CA GLU A 94 -4.45 -8.70 1.59
C GLU A 94 -4.06 -7.34 2.21
N GLU A 95 -3.35 -6.50 1.46
CA GLU A 95 -2.88 -5.18 1.89
C GLU A 95 -3.78 -4.02 1.42
N LEU A 96 -4.92 -4.30 0.76
CA LEU A 96 -5.77 -3.28 0.12
C LEU A 96 -6.18 -2.15 1.05
N ASP A 97 -6.63 -2.46 2.26
CA ASP A 97 -7.06 -1.45 3.23
C ASP A 97 -5.91 -0.53 3.61
N HIS A 98 -4.74 -1.12 3.85
CA HIS A 98 -3.54 -0.34 4.15
C HIS A 98 -3.07 0.51 2.95
N ILE A 99 -3.18 -0.01 1.73
CA ILE A 99 -2.89 0.74 0.50
C ILE A 99 -3.82 1.95 0.37
N ARG A 100 -5.11 1.79 0.64
CA ARG A 100 -6.09 2.89 0.60
C ARG A 100 -5.73 3.99 1.58
N VAL A 101 -5.47 3.64 2.83
CA VAL A 101 -5.06 4.59 3.88
C VAL A 101 -3.80 5.35 3.46
N MET A 102 -2.79 4.67 2.92
CA MET A 102 -1.55 5.31 2.49
C MET A 102 -1.75 6.25 1.29
N LEU A 103 -2.60 5.86 0.33
CA LEU A 103 -2.97 6.70 -0.81
C LEU A 103 -3.72 7.95 -0.36
N GLU A 104 -4.70 7.80 0.52
CA GLU A 104 -5.49 8.91 1.06
C GLU A 104 -4.60 9.93 1.77
N ARG A 105 -3.72 9.47 2.65
CA ARG A 105 -2.78 10.33 3.38
C ARG A 105 -1.82 11.09 2.46
N ASP A 106 -1.28 10.43 1.44
CA ASP A 106 -0.34 11.07 0.52
C ASP A 106 -1.06 11.95 -0.52
N MET A 107 -2.29 11.63 -0.91
CA MET A 107 -3.13 12.53 -1.72
C MET A 107 -3.53 13.77 -0.93
N SER A 108 -3.97 13.63 0.31
CA SER A 108 -4.26 14.74 1.21
C SER A 108 -3.04 15.66 1.38
N TRP A 109 -1.85 15.07 1.49
CA TRP A 109 -0.61 15.86 1.55
C TRP A 109 -0.37 16.67 0.27
N VAL A 110 -0.55 16.07 -0.88
CA VAL A 110 -0.34 16.75 -2.18
C VAL A 110 -1.36 17.86 -2.40
N ILE A 111 -2.59 17.70 -1.92
CA ILE A 111 -3.68 18.67 -2.08
C ILE A 111 -3.53 19.85 -1.11
N GLY A 112 -3.40 19.60 0.17
CA GLY A 112 -3.48 20.60 1.24
C GLY A 112 -2.28 20.63 2.19
N GLY A 113 -1.20 19.95 1.85
CA GLY A 113 0.02 19.93 2.65
C GLY A 113 -0.09 19.11 3.93
N ILE A 114 0.82 19.39 4.87
CA ILE A 114 0.95 18.58 6.10
C ILE A 114 -0.32 18.61 6.97
N GLY A 115 -1.04 19.73 7.00
CA GLY A 115 -2.28 19.87 7.79
C GLY A 115 -3.32 18.85 7.35
N MET A 116 -3.63 18.82 6.04
CA MET A 116 -4.63 17.91 5.47
C MET A 116 -4.22 16.44 5.58
N ARG A 117 -2.92 16.15 5.49
CA ARG A 117 -2.38 14.81 5.75
C ARG A 117 -2.62 14.36 7.18
N ILE A 118 -2.48 15.25 8.15
CA ILE A 118 -2.73 14.94 9.57
C ILE A 118 -4.23 14.71 9.78
N GLU A 119 -5.08 15.58 9.24
CA GLU A 119 -6.54 15.45 9.33
C GLU A 119 -7.03 14.12 8.77
N SER A 120 -6.55 13.71 7.60
CA SER A 120 -6.92 12.42 6.99
C SER A 120 -6.48 11.20 7.81
N SER A 121 -5.57 11.34 8.76
CA SER A 121 -5.16 10.25 9.65
C SER A 121 -6.06 10.08 10.87
N PHE A 122 -6.95 11.03 11.15
CA PHE A 122 -7.78 10.99 12.35
C PHE A 122 -8.91 9.95 12.25
N ASP A 123 -9.42 9.74 11.05
CA ASP A 123 -10.53 8.81 10.81
C ASP A 123 -10.12 7.33 11.01
N ASP A 124 -8.81 7.03 10.91
CA ASP A 124 -8.25 5.69 11.05
C ASP A 124 -7.47 5.48 12.35
N ASP A 125 -7.29 6.53 13.17
CA ASP A 125 -6.52 6.44 14.43
C ASP A 125 -7.44 6.06 15.60
N PRO A 126 -7.34 4.83 16.15
CA PRO A 126 -8.20 4.37 17.23
C PRO A 126 -8.03 5.20 18.52
N VAL A 127 -6.88 5.84 18.71
CA VAL A 127 -6.64 6.71 19.88
C VAL A 127 -7.40 8.02 19.70
N VAL A 128 -7.37 8.60 18.51
CA VAL A 128 -8.12 9.83 18.19
C VAL A 128 -9.62 9.57 18.25
N LEU A 129 -10.10 8.48 17.64
CA LEU A 129 -11.51 8.09 17.70
C LEU A 129 -11.98 7.89 19.14
N LYS A 130 -11.18 7.22 19.97
CA LYS A 130 -11.50 7.05 21.39
C LYS A 130 -11.47 8.37 22.18
N ALA A 131 -10.53 9.26 21.86
CA ALA A 131 -10.48 10.58 22.45
C ALA A 131 -11.73 11.42 22.12
N ILE A 132 -12.15 11.38 20.84
CA ILE A 132 -13.37 12.07 20.40
C ILE A 132 -14.61 11.51 21.14
N GLU A 133 -14.73 10.18 21.24
CA GLU A 133 -15.82 9.53 21.98
C GLU A 133 -15.87 10.03 23.44
N VAL A 134 -14.74 10.02 24.13
CA VAL A 134 -14.63 10.47 25.53
C VAL A 134 -14.98 11.96 25.69
N VAL A 135 -14.49 12.82 24.80
CA VAL A 135 -14.72 14.28 24.89
C VAL A 135 -16.17 14.66 24.55
N THR A 136 -16.81 13.90 23.65
CA THR A 136 -18.22 14.15 23.26
C THR A 136 -19.23 13.60 24.25
N ASP A 137 -18.88 12.57 25.01
CA ASP A 137 -19.70 12.05 26.09
C ASP A 137 -19.39 12.79 27.41
N GLN A 138 -20.28 13.71 27.78
CA GLN A 138 -20.12 14.59 28.95
C GLN A 138 -20.00 13.81 30.28
N TYR A 139 -20.62 12.63 30.38
CA TYR A 139 -20.53 11.77 31.56
C TYR A 139 -19.17 11.08 31.66
N THR A 140 -18.72 10.48 30.55
CA THR A 140 -17.39 9.81 30.48
C THR A 140 -16.26 10.80 30.64
N TYR A 141 -16.38 12.00 30.07
CA TYR A 141 -15.40 13.07 30.23
C TYR A 141 -15.26 13.51 31.71
N GLY A 142 -16.41 13.77 32.39
CA GLY A 142 -16.43 14.14 33.79
C GLY A 142 -15.81 13.06 34.70
N SER A 143 -16.19 11.81 34.51
CA SER A 143 -15.69 10.68 35.31
C SER A 143 -14.18 10.39 35.08
N THR A 144 -13.67 10.70 33.91
CA THR A 144 -12.24 10.53 33.57
C THR A 144 -11.37 11.61 34.21
N LEU A 145 -11.91 12.80 34.41
CA LEU A 145 -11.22 13.94 35.05
C LEU A 145 -11.34 13.97 36.56
N GLU A 146 -12.27 13.24 37.17
CA GLU A 146 -12.36 13.14 38.62
C GLU A 146 -11.12 12.41 39.16
N PRO A 147 -10.31 13.03 40.04
CA PRO A 147 -9.21 12.33 40.66
C PRO A 147 -9.77 11.17 41.48
N SER A 148 -9.26 9.96 41.24
CA SER A 148 -9.54 8.79 42.09
C SER A 148 -9.16 9.17 43.52
N MET A 149 -10.17 9.48 44.36
CA MET A 149 -9.96 9.66 45.79
C MET A 149 -9.61 8.28 46.38
N ASN A 150 -8.33 8.05 46.54
CA ASN A 150 -7.79 7.01 47.43
C ASN A 150 -7.43 7.63 48.77
#